data_2711b43c5f829751b33292fae993504b
#
_entry.id   2711b43c5f829751b33292fae993504b
#
_cell.length_a   1.000
_cell.length_b   1.000
_cell.length_c   1.000
_cell.angle_alpha   90.00
_cell.angle_beta   90.00
_cell.angle_gamma   90.00
#
_symmetry.space_group_name_H-M   'P 1'
#
loop_
_entity.id
_entity.type
_entity.pdbx_description
1 polymer ?
#
loop_
_entity_poly.entity_id
_entity_poly.type
_entity_poly.pdbx_seq_one_letter_code
_entity_poly.pdbx_strand_id
1 'polypeptide(L)'
;MLIEVKVKVGRIIDGKTRKRTEVYVIDKEFFSEAEYAVMQSLSTEVDEGLVEAFDVQSLKQSALKEICEQWFEDYTQRGYPSFIATMRDLFHDDEGNETQMRYKVLLWAENLTAANRRALELSHQGYDMLIEGIKQVDYVYLRDTDNGDSGNADEG
;
A
#
# COMPACT_ATOMS: atom_id res chain seq x y z
N MET A 1 3.90 11.57 -2.54
CA MET A 1 4.95 10.65 -2.06
C MET A 1 4.31 9.54 -1.26
N LEU A 2 4.64 8.31 -1.57
CA LEU A 2 4.15 7.18 -0.80
C LEU A 2 4.96 7.03 0.47
N ILE A 3 4.27 7.00 1.59
CA ILE A 3 4.88 6.95 2.91
C ILE A 3 4.41 5.68 3.61
N GLU A 4 5.34 5.00 4.27
CA GLU A 4 5.01 3.84 5.10
C GLU A 4 5.00 4.26 6.56
N VAL A 5 3.90 3.95 7.23
CA VAL A 5 3.74 4.20 8.67
C VAL A 5 3.63 2.85 9.35
N LYS A 6 4.60 2.54 10.19
CA LYS A 6 4.64 1.29 10.93
C LYS A 6 4.04 1.49 12.30
N VAL A 7 3.07 0.66 12.66
CA VAL A 7 2.30 0.84 13.89
C VAL A 7 2.19 -0.48 14.62
N LYS A 8 2.37 -0.44 15.94
CA LYS A 8 1.99 -1.57 16.79
C LYS A 8 0.54 -1.38 17.17
N VAL A 9 -0.28 -2.40 16.87
CA VAL A 9 -1.72 -2.32 17.06
C VAL A 9 -2.19 -3.49 17.91
N GLY A 10 -2.99 -3.20 18.92
CA GLY A 10 -3.70 -4.22 19.67
C GLY A 10 -5.10 -4.38 19.09
N ARG A 11 -5.28 -5.38 18.24
CA ARG A 11 -6.58 -5.64 17.63
C ARG A 11 -7.42 -6.56 18.49
N ILE A 12 -8.71 -6.24 18.58
CA ILE A 12 -9.66 -7.04 19.33
C ILE A 12 -10.26 -8.07 18.37
N ILE A 13 -9.92 -9.34 18.57
CA ILE A 13 -10.37 -10.43 17.72
C ILE A 13 -11.00 -11.47 18.66
N ASP A 14 -12.28 -11.76 18.43
CA ASP A 14 -13.03 -12.72 19.26
C ASP A 14 -12.95 -12.39 20.75
N GLY A 15 -13.04 -11.10 21.06
CA GLY A 15 -13.02 -10.61 22.44
C GLY A 15 -11.65 -10.59 23.09
N LYS A 16 -10.59 -10.90 22.35
CA LYS A 16 -9.22 -10.93 22.88
C LYS A 16 -8.36 -9.94 22.12
N THR A 17 -7.48 -9.26 22.86
CA THR A 17 -6.52 -8.35 22.25
C THR A 17 -5.34 -9.13 21.70
N ARG A 18 -5.06 -8.94 20.41
CA ARG A 18 -3.91 -9.52 19.75
C ARG A 18 -3.01 -8.38 19.25
N LYS A 19 -1.79 -8.39 19.73
CA LYS A 19 -0.81 -7.37 19.33
C LYS A 19 -0.12 -7.79 18.06
N ARG A 20 -0.01 -6.86 17.11
CA ARG A 20 0.71 -7.10 15.86
C ARG A 20 1.24 -5.78 15.31
N THR A 21 2.19 -5.90 14.38
CA THR A 21 2.73 -4.75 13.69
C THR A 21 2.04 -4.66 12.33
N GLU A 22 1.51 -3.47 12.04
CA GLU A 22 0.85 -3.20 10.76
C GLU A 22 1.61 -2.10 10.03
N VAL A 23 1.68 -2.20 8.72
CA VAL A 23 2.32 -1.19 7.88
C VAL A 23 1.24 -0.54 7.04
N TYR A 24 1.08 0.76 7.20
CA TYR A 24 0.14 1.54 6.43
C TYR A 24 0.89 2.28 5.33
N VAL A 25 0.33 2.27 4.14
CA VAL A 25 0.88 3.00 2.99
C VAL A 25 -0.11 4.08 2.63
N ILE A 26 0.38 5.31 2.55
CA ILE A 26 -0.49 6.44 2.24
C ILE A 26 0.27 7.44 1.38
N ASP A 27 -0.44 8.06 0.44
CA ASP A 27 0.14 9.07 -0.44
C ASP A 27 -0.11 10.45 0.15
N LYS A 28 0.94 11.03 0.70
CA LYS A 28 0.90 12.38 1.28
C LYS A 28 2.19 13.10 0.95
N GLU A 29 2.14 14.41 1.05
CA GLU A 29 3.31 15.23 0.80
C GLU A 29 4.27 15.24 1.98
N PHE A 30 3.74 15.22 3.21
CA PHE A 30 4.52 15.31 4.43
C PHE A 30 4.29 14.13 5.35
N PHE A 31 5.33 13.74 6.09
CA PHE A 31 5.24 12.66 7.06
C PHE A 31 4.19 12.93 8.13
N SER A 32 4.08 14.19 8.57
CA SER A 32 3.11 14.55 9.59
C SER A 32 1.66 14.31 9.13
N GLU A 33 1.40 14.55 7.86
CA GLU A 33 0.07 14.31 7.30
C GLU A 33 -0.24 12.82 7.23
N ALA A 34 0.76 12.02 6.87
CA ALA A 34 0.61 10.56 6.82
C ALA A 34 0.36 10.00 8.22
N GLU A 35 1.13 10.45 9.19
CA GLU A 35 0.94 10.03 10.57
C GLU A 35 -0.45 10.38 11.08
N TYR A 36 -0.87 11.60 10.83
CA TYR A 36 -2.19 12.06 11.26
C TYR A 36 -3.31 11.21 10.65
N ALA A 37 -3.22 10.92 9.37
CA ALA A 37 -4.24 10.12 8.69
C ALA A 37 -4.35 8.71 9.28
N VAL A 38 -3.21 8.08 9.57
CA VAL A 38 -3.18 6.76 10.17
C VAL A 38 -3.75 6.80 11.59
N MET A 39 -3.36 7.81 12.37
CA MET A 39 -3.86 7.96 13.72
C MET A 39 -5.37 8.18 13.75
N GLN A 40 -5.90 8.97 12.81
CA GLN A 40 -7.33 9.18 12.69
C GLN A 40 -8.06 7.88 12.38
N SER A 41 -7.55 7.11 11.43
CA SER A 41 -8.14 5.85 11.05
C SER A 41 -8.18 4.87 12.22
N LEU A 42 -7.07 4.75 12.94
CA LEU A 42 -6.98 3.85 14.08
C LEU A 42 -7.80 4.33 15.27
N SER A 43 -7.88 5.65 15.48
CA SER A 43 -8.72 6.21 16.55
C SER A 43 -10.20 5.90 16.32
N THR A 44 -10.64 5.93 15.08
CA THR A 44 -11.99 5.52 14.73
C THR A 44 -12.21 4.05 15.08
N GLU A 45 -11.25 3.18 14.81
CA GLU A 45 -11.35 1.77 15.15
C GLU A 45 -11.33 1.54 16.66
N VAL A 46 -10.63 2.38 17.41
CA VAL A 46 -10.68 2.34 18.88
C VAL A 46 -12.09 2.65 19.37
N ASP A 47 -12.68 3.69 18.80
CA ASP A 47 -14.05 4.09 19.18
C ASP A 47 -15.06 3.02 18.82
N GLU A 48 -14.80 2.25 17.76
CA GLU A 48 -15.67 1.17 17.31
C GLU A 48 -15.43 -0.15 18.05
N GLY A 49 -14.47 -0.19 18.94
CA GLY A 49 -14.15 -1.41 19.68
C GLY A 49 -13.37 -2.44 18.92
N LEU A 50 -12.77 -2.08 17.80
CA LEU A 50 -11.98 -3.00 16.96
C LEU A 50 -10.50 -2.99 17.31
N VAL A 51 -10.04 -1.93 17.94
CA VAL A 51 -8.66 -1.73 18.35
C VAL A 51 -8.66 -1.28 19.80
N GLU A 52 -7.81 -1.90 20.63
CA GLU A 52 -7.68 -1.49 22.02
C GLU A 52 -6.76 -0.28 22.15
N ALA A 53 -5.61 -0.35 21.50
CA ALA A 53 -4.61 0.73 21.54
C ALA A 53 -3.66 0.57 20.35
N PHE A 54 -2.96 1.65 20.02
CA PHE A 54 -1.96 1.61 18.95
C PHE A 54 -0.82 2.58 19.28
N ASP A 55 0.34 2.32 18.66
CA ASP A 55 1.52 3.12 18.87
C ASP A 55 2.32 3.20 17.55
N VAL A 56 2.47 4.41 17.03
CA VAL A 56 3.24 4.63 15.80
C VAL A 56 4.71 4.41 16.08
N GLN A 57 5.34 3.53 15.34
CA GLN A 57 6.73 3.14 15.53
C GLN A 57 7.69 3.91 14.65
N SER A 58 7.34 4.07 13.38
CA SER A 58 8.24 4.75 12.44
C SER A 58 7.48 5.23 11.22
N LEU A 59 8.06 6.22 10.57
CA LEU A 59 7.60 6.73 9.30
C LEU A 59 8.78 6.78 8.35
N LYS A 60 8.57 6.38 7.10
CA LYS A 60 9.61 6.47 6.09
C LYS A 60 8.98 6.59 4.71
N GLN A 61 9.74 7.12 3.76
CA GLN A 61 9.32 7.09 2.37
C GLN A 61 9.29 5.63 1.92
N SER A 62 8.22 5.24 1.25
CA SER A 62 8.08 3.87 0.78
C SER A 62 9.02 3.60 -0.40
N ALA A 63 9.50 2.37 -0.50
CA ALA A 63 10.22 1.91 -1.67
C ALA A 63 9.27 1.62 -2.84
N LEU A 64 7.96 1.66 -2.60
CA LEU A 64 6.97 1.43 -3.65
C LEU A 64 6.96 2.59 -4.63
N LYS A 65 6.97 2.28 -5.92
CA LYS A 65 6.82 3.29 -6.97
C LYS A 65 5.37 3.66 -7.16
N GLU A 66 4.48 2.65 -7.11
CA GLU A 66 3.07 2.91 -7.32
C GLU A 66 2.19 1.86 -6.66
N ILE A 67 0.93 2.22 -6.52
CA ILE A 67 -0.14 1.35 -6.04
C ILE A 67 -1.01 1.01 -7.25
N CYS A 68 -1.25 -0.27 -7.46
CA CYS A 68 -2.12 -0.72 -8.55
C CYS A 68 -3.58 -0.63 -8.11
N GLU A 69 -4.13 0.58 -8.18
CA GLU A 69 -5.47 0.84 -7.65
C GLU A 69 -6.58 0.12 -8.40
N GLN A 70 -6.33 -0.32 -9.63
CA GLN A 70 -7.31 -1.07 -10.39
C GLN A 70 -7.74 -2.36 -9.69
N TRP A 71 -6.92 -2.88 -8.77
CA TRP A 71 -7.24 -4.10 -8.01
C TRP A 71 -7.51 -3.82 -6.54
N PHE A 72 -7.57 -2.55 -6.13
CA PHE A 72 -7.78 -2.21 -4.73
C PHE A 72 -9.18 -2.64 -4.23
N GLU A 73 -10.16 -2.67 -5.10
CA GLU A 73 -11.50 -3.12 -4.72
C GLU A 73 -11.53 -4.58 -4.28
N ASP A 74 -10.67 -5.40 -4.84
CA ASP A 74 -10.57 -6.80 -4.44
C ASP A 74 -10.15 -6.92 -2.98
N TYR A 75 -9.35 -5.99 -2.50
CA TYR A 75 -8.96 -5.94 -1.11
C TYR A 75 -10.12 -5.48 -0.22
N THR A 76 -10.80 -4.40 -0.60
CA THR A 76 -11.84 -3.82 0.23
C THR A 76 -13.12 -4.65 0.27
N GLN A 77 -13.47 -5.27 -0.85
CA GLN A 77 -14.73 -6.02 -0.95
C GLN A 77 -14.57 -7.51 -0.75
N ARG A 78 -13.44 -8.08 -1.12
CA ARG A 78 -13.20 -9.52 -1.07
C ARG A 78 -12.16 -9.95 -0.06
N GLY A 79 -11.42 -8.99 0.50
CA GLY A 79 -10.37 -9.29 1.47
C GLY A 79 -9.15 -9.95 0.87
N TYR A 80 -8.88 -9.75 -0.41
CA TYR A 80 -7.73 -10.35 -1.05
C TYR A 80 -6.44 -9.80 -0.45
N PRO A 81 -5.44 -10.65 -0.27
CA PRO A 81 -4.16 -10.20 0.29
C PRO A 81 -3.39 -9.27 -0.65
N SER A 82 -2.46 -8.55 -0.09
CA SER A 82 -1.60 -7.64 -0.84
C SER A 82 -0.26 -8.31 -1.16
N PHE A 83 0.32 -7.90 -2.27
CA PHE A 83 1.60 -8.42 -2.76
C PHE A 83 2.46 -7.28 -3.24
N ILE A 84 3.76 -7.43 -3.08
CA ILE A 84 4.73 -6.53 -3.70
C ILE A 84 5.41 -7.27 -4.85
N ALA A 85 5.26 -6.72 -6.05
CA ALA A 85 5.98 -7.22 -7.22
C ALA A 85 7.19 -6.32 -7.46
N THR A 86 8.37 -6.93 -7.57
CA THR A 86 9.59 -6.23 -7.94
C THR A 86 9.79 -6.38 -9.43
N MET A 87 9.78 -5.25 -10.13
CA MET A 87 9.86 -5.20 -11.57
C MET A 87 11.20 -4.61 -11.98
N ARG A 88 11.74 -5.10 -13.09
CA ARG A 88 12.99 -4.58 -13.64
C ARG A 88 12.74 -4.14 -15.07
N ASP A 89 13.11 -2.91 -15.35
CA ASP A 89 12.99 -2.32 -16.67
C ASP A 89 14.39 -2.12 -17.26
N LEU A 90 14.54 -2.44 -18.52
CA LEU A 90 15.81 -2.33 -19.24
C LEU A 90 15.72 -1.18 -20.24
N PHE A 91 16.64 -0.25 -20.10
CA PHE A 91 16.74 0.89 -21.01
C PHE A 91 18.06 0.87 -21.75
N HIS A 92 18.04 1.34 -22.98
CA HIS A 92 19.28 1.63 -23.74
C HIS A 92 19.34 3.13 -23.93
N ASP A 93 20.47 3.74 -23.61
CA ASP A 93 20.64 5.17 -23.86
C ASP A 93 21.04 5.38 -25.33
N ASP A 94 21.23 6.65 -25.72
CA ASP A 94 21.55 6.99 -27.09
C ASP A 94 22.91 6.43 -27.52
N GLU A 95 23.77 6.11 -26.58
CA GLU A 95 25.07 5.52 -26.85
C GLU A 95 25.06 4.00 -26.87
N GLY A 96 23.87 3.40 -26.64
CA GLY A 96 23.73 1.96 -26.63
C GLY A 96 24.06 1.31 -25.30
N ASN A 97 24.31 2.08 -24.26
CA ASN A 97 24.56 1.53 -22.92
C ASN A 97 23.26 1.06 -22.31
N GLU A 98 23.32 -0.13 -21.70
CA GLU A 98 22.15 -0.70 -21.03
C GLU A 98 22.10 -0.19 -19.60
N THR A 99 20.92 0.31 -19.23
CA THR A 99 20.64 0.74 -17.85
C THR A 99 19.46 -0.05 -17.34
N GLN A 100 19.54 -0.51 -16.09
CA GLN A 100 18.46 -1.24 -15.45
C GLN A 100 17.86 -0.38 -14.35
N MET A 101 16.53 -0.37 -14.30
CA MET A 101 15.82 0.30 -13.22
C MET A 101 14.88 -0.71 -12.56
N ARG A 102 15.01 -0.85 -11.25
CA ARG A 102 14.12 -1.70 -10.47
C ARG A 102 13.12 -0.84 -9.74
N TYR A 103 11.90 -1.30 -9.68
CA TYR A 103 10.88 -0.64 -8.87
C TYR A 103 9.88 -1.66 -8.35
N LYS A 104 9.20 -1.27 -7.29
CA LYS A 104 8.23 -2.13 -6.63
C LYS A 104 6.84 -1.55 -6.76
N VAL A 105 5.87 -2.43 -6.96
CA VAL A 105 4.46 -2.03 -7.03
C VAL A 105 3.66 -2.85 -6.03
N LEU A 106 2.64 -2.25 -5.45
CA LEU A 106 1.72 -2.92 -4.54
C LEU A 106 0.47 -3.30 -5.33
N LEU A 107 0.08 -4.56 -5.23
CA LEU A 107 -1.13 -5.04 -5.88
C LEU A 107 -1.87 -6.02 -4.98
N TRP A 108 -3.10 -6.34 -5.34
CA TRP A 108 -3.92 -7.29 -4.61
C TRP A 108 -4.37 -8.38 -5.54
N ALA A 109 -4.45 -9.60 -5.01
CA ALA A 109 -4.87 -10.76 -5.78
C ALA A 109 -5.33 -11.85 -4.82
N GLU A 110 -6.07 -12.81 -5.35
CA GLU A 110 -6.61 -13.90 -4.56
C GLU A 110 -5.52 -14.75 -3.89
N ASN A 111 -4.44 -14.98 -4.63
CA ASN A 111 -3.31 -15.79 -4.16
C ASN A 111 -2.06 -15.43 -4.95
N LEU A 112 -0.95 -16.09 -4.64
CA LEU A 112 0.32 -15.80 -5.29
C LEU A 112 0.28 -16.06 -6.82
N THR A 113 -0.41 -17.12 -7.23
CA THR A 113 -0.54 -17.42 -8.66
C THR A 113 -1.27 -16.31 -9.40
N ALA A 114 -2.37 -15.82 -8.82
CA ALA A 114 -3.12 -14.72 -9.41
C ALA A 114 -2.31 -13.43 -9.38
N ALA A 115 -1.54 -13.20 -8.31
CA ALA A 115 -0.67 -12.03 -8.23
C ALA A 115 0.39 -12.04 -9.33
N ASN A 116 0.97 -13.20 -9.59
CA ASN A 116 1.94 -13.34 -10.67
C ASN A 116 1.32 -13.03 -12.03
N ARG A 117 0.10 -13.49 -12.26
CA ARG A 117 -0.63 -13.21 -13.49
C ARG A 117 -0.87 -11.71 -13.66
N ARG A 118 -1.28 -11.03 -12.58
CA ARG A 118 -1.51 -9.58 -12.62
C ARG A 118 -0.22 -8.80 -12.85
N ALA A 119 0.89 -9.25 -12.27
CA ALA A 119 2.19 -8.63 -12.52
C ALA A 119 2.60 -8.81 -13.99
N LEU A 120 2.31 -9.97 -14.59
CA LEU A 120 2.57 -10.18 -16.02
C LEU A 120 1.75 -9.23 -16.89
N GLU A 121 0.49 -8.97 -16.52
CA GLU A 121 -0.33 -7.99 -17.24
C GLU A 121 0.33 -6.62 -17.22
N LEU A 122 0.86 -6.21 -16.08
CA LEU A 122 1.56 -4.93 -15.98
C LEU A 122 2.79 -4.89 -16.87
N SER A 123 3.54 -6.01 -16.94
CA SER A 123 4.76 -6.05 -17.73
C SER A 123 4.50 -5.96 -19.23
N HIS A 124 3.27 -6.30 -19.66
CA HIS A 124 2.91 -6.25 -21.07
C HIS A 124 2.32 -4.90 -21.51
N GLN A 125 2.24 -3.92 -20.60
CA GLN A 125 1.65 -2.62 -20.92
C GLN A 125 2.66 -1.65 -21.53
N GLY A 126 3.44 -2.13 -22.50
CA GLY A 126 4.26 -1.27 -23.33
C GLY A 126 5.75 -1.20 -23.03
N TYR A 127 6.23 -2.02 -22.12
CA TYR A 127 7.65 -2.04 -21.76
C TYR A 127 8.14 -3.48 -21.60
N ASP A 128 9.42 -3.67 -21.93
CA ASP A 128 10.07 -4.96 -21.73
C ASP A 128 10.44 -5.11 -20.25
N MET A 129 9.43 -5.20 -19.42
CA MET A 129 9.65 -5.34 -18.00
C MET A 129 9.75 -6.80 -17.59
N LEU A 130 10.68 -7.10 -16.72
CA LEU A 130 10.87 -8.42 -16.17
C LEU A 130 10.40 -8.42 -14.71
N ILE A 131 9.74 -9.49 -14.32
CA ILE A 131 9.34 -9.67 -12.94
C ILE A 131 10.48 -10.38 -12.23
N GLU A 132 11.10 -9.73 -11.24
CA GLU A 132 12.18 -10.33 -10.47
C GLU A 132 11.68 -11.14 -9.28
N GLY A 133 10.54 -10.77 -8.75
CA GLY A 133 9.97 -11.48 -7.61
C GLY A 133 8.64 -10.91 -7.20
N ILE A 134 7.87 -11.74 -6.52
CA ILE A 134 6.60 -11.34 -5.94
C ILE A 134 6.53 -11.94 -4.55
N LYS A 135 6.13 -11.14 -3.56
CA LYS A 135 5.94 -11.66 -2.22
C LYS A 135 4.66 -11.11 -1.62
N GLN A 136 4.00 -11.92 -0.82
CA GLN A 136 2.83 -11.49 -0.08
C GLN A 136 3.27 -10.63 1.09
N VAL A 137 2.51 -9.57 1.34
CA VAL A 137 2.76 -8.64 2.45
C VAL A 137 1.43 -8.35 3.15
N ASP A 138 1.53 -7.67 4.28
CA ASP A 138 0.35 -7.28 5.07
C ASP A 138 0.28 -5.76 5.13
N TYR A 139 0.26 -5.13 3.97
CA TYR A 139 0.19 -3.68 3.90
C TYR A 139 -1.25 -3.22 3.83
N VAL A 140 -1.55 -2.16 4.56
CA VAL A 140 -2.86 -1.50 4.51
C VAL A 140 -2.69 -0.22 3.71
N TYR A 141 -3.39 -0.11 2.59
CA TYR A 141 -3.37 1.11 1.80
C TYR A 141 -4.52 2.01 2.24
N LEU A 142 -4.17 3.18 2.75
CA LEU A 142 -5.15 4.21 3.08
C LEU A 142 -5.28 5.13 1.89
N ARG A 143 -6.32 4.90 1.09
CA ARG A 143 -6.58 5.73 -0.08
C ARG A 143 -7.08 7.08 0.37
N ASP A 144 -6.48 8.13 -0.18
CA ASP A 144 -6.84 9.50 0.16
C ASP A 144 -8.06 9.91 -0.64
N THR A 145 -9.21 9.40 -0.24
CA THR A 145 -10.47 9.73 -0.90
C THR A 145 -11.13 10.95 -0.29
N ASP A 146 -10.65 11.36 0.87
CA ASP A 146 -11.32 12.42 1.61
C ASP A 146 -11.01 13.81 1.10
N ASN A 147 -9.95 13.94 0.33
CA ASN A 147 -9.60 15.25 -0.19
C ASN A 147 -10.71 15.88 -0.99
N GLY A 148 -11.38 15.09 -1.81
CA GLY A 148 -12.52 15.59 -2.55
C GLY A 148 -13.66 15.93 -1.64
N ASP A 149 -13.87 15.10 -0.64
CA ASP A 149 -14.97 15.31 0.29
C ASP A 149 -14.76 16.51 1.15
N SER A 150 -13.55 16.71 1.61
CA SER A 150 -13.27 17.86 2.45
C SER A 150 -13.50 19.16 1.68
N GLY A 151 -13.19 19.16 0.40
CA GLY A 151 -13.50 20.31 -0.44
C GLY A 151 -14.99 20.52 -0.52
N ASN A 152 -15.74 19.47 -0.58
CA ASN A 152 -17.18 19.58 -0.68
C ASN A 152 -17.81 20.03 0.61
N ALA A 153 -17.28 19.63 1.70
CA ALA A 153 -17.85 20.01 2.99
C ALA A 153 -17.83 21.51 3.18
N ASP A 154 -16.97 22.18 2.50
CA ASP A 154 -16.81 23.61 2.68
C ASP A 154 -17.94 24.41 2.12
N GLU A 155 -18.60 23.90 1.12
CA GLU A 155 -19.65 24.62 0.54
C GLU A 155 -20.81 24.67 1.41
N GLY A 156 -20.81 23.89 2.35
CA GLY A 156 -21.91 23.92 3.29
C GLY A 156 -22.17 25.29 3.75
#